data_fddea932c03aa41486b081feb5af6167
#
_entry.id   fddea932c03aa41486b081feb5af6167
#
_cell.length_a   1.000
_cell.length_b   1.000
_cell.length_c   1.000
_cell.angle_alpha   90.00
_cell.angle_beta   90.00
_cell.angle_gamma   90.00
#
_symmetry.space_group_name_H-M   'P 1'
#
loop_
_entity.id
_entity.type
_entity.pdbx_description
1 polymer ?
#
loop_
_entity_poly.entity_id
_entity_poly.type
_entity_poly.pdbx_seq_one_letter_code
_entity_poly.pdbx_strand_id
1 'polypeptide(L)'
;MADYTLSAKITGDSSGFEKAFSTAQKAADRFETRMKSISSKLDSIGSSLSGFGAKLSLGISTPIALAAKSMVNAASDFDENLNKVDVAFGESSEAVTSWAENATKQFGLSKNQALEATALFGDMATSMGLAQPEAANMSTALAGLAGDLASFKNIGVDQAMTALAGVFTGETESLKQLGIVMTETNLEEFASRTGKVYKEMSQAEKVQLRYNYVMEMAANAQGDYARTSDGTANSLRTFQGAV
;
A
#
# COMPACT_ATOMS: atom_id res chain seq x y z
N MET A 1 -42.47 44.79 32.78
CA MET A 1 -41.38 44.28 31.91
C MET A 1 -41.70 42.85 31.61
N ALA A 2 -41.95 42.51 30.35
CA ALA A 2 -42.25 41.11 29.98
C ALA A 2 -40.94 40.37 29.78
N ASP A 3 -40.71 39.29 30.56
CA ASP A 3 -39.59 38.38 30.41
C ASP A 3 -39.86 37.49 29.19
N TYR A 4 -39.04 37.60 28.16
CA TYR A 4 -39.08 36.72 27.01
C TYR A 4 -38.02 35.64 27.18
N THR A 5 -38.44 34.39 27.42
CA THR A 5 -37.57 33.23 27.48
C THR A 5 -37.44 32.64 26.07
N LEU A 6 -36.26 32.66 25.47
CA LEU A 6 -35.97 32.03 24.18
C LEU A 6 -35.43 30.60 24.46
N SER A 7 -36.21 29.58 24.15
CA SER A 7 -35.75 28.19 24.24
C SER A 7 -35.44 27.66 22.84
N ALA A 8 -34.17 27.37 22.59
CA ALA A 8 -33.72 26.72 21.37
C ALA A 8 -33.59 25.22 21.62
N LYS A 9 -34.36 24.41 20.88
CA LYS A 9 -34.23 22.94 20.87
C LYS A 9 -33.29 22.55 19.72
N ILE A 10 -32.09 22.09 20.05
CA ILE A 10 -31.14 21.54 19.07
C ILE A 10 -31.47 20.04 18.91
N THR A 11 -32.03 19.66 17.76
CA THR A 11 -32.26 18.26 17.39
C THR A 11 -31.14 17.86 16.40
N GLY A 12 -30.13 17.16 16.88
CA GLY A 12 -29.08 16.55 16.04
C GLY A 12 -29.42 15.07 15.79
N ASP A 13 -29.29 14.60 14.56
CA ASP A 13 -29.33 13.17 14.25
C ASP A 13 -27.98 12.55 14.66
N SER A 14 -27.98 11.76 15.76
CA SER A 14 -26.80 11.07 16.28
C SER A 14 -26.56 9.70 15.63
N SER A 15 -27.41 9.27 14.70
CA SER A 15 -27.40 7.90 14.15
C SER A 15 -26.07 7.57 13.44
N GLY A 16 -25.47 8.54 12.76
CA GLY A 16 -24.15 8.40 12.15
C GLY A 16 -23.03 8.24 13.19
N PHE A 17 -23.09 9.02 14.26
CA PHE A 17 -22.12 8.93 15.35
C PHE A 17 -22.26 7.62 16.12
N GLU A 18 -23.49 7.17 16.41
CA GLU A 18 -23.74 5.90 17.08
C GLU A 18 -23.27 4.70 16.26
N LYS A 19 -23.45 4.72 14.93
CA LYS A 19 -22.91 3.69 14.03
C LYS A 19 -21.38 3.68 14.01
N ALA A 20 -20.74 4.84 13.90
CA ALA A 20 -19.29 4.96 13.93
C ALA A 20 -18.71 4.48 15.28
N PHE A 21 -19.34 4.87 16.39
CA PHE A 21 -18.94 4.46 17.74
C PHE A 21 -19.12 2.94 17.95
N SER A 22 -20.26 2.38 17.51
CA SER A 22 -20.50 0.94 17.55
C SER A 22 -19.50 0.15 16.71
N THR A 23 -19.11 0.67 15.55
CA THR A 23 -18.10 0.04 14.68
C THR A 23 -16.73 0.08 15.35
N ALA A 24 -16.33 1.20 15.93
CA ALA A 24 -15.10 1.34 16.69
C ALA A 24 -15.06 0.41 17.92
N GLN A 25 -16.19 0.28 18.62
CA GLN A 25 -16.30 -0.62 19.78
C GLN A 25 -16.16 -2.10 19.36
N LYS A 26 -16.82 -2.50 18.27
CA LYS A 26 -16.66 -3.86 17.71
C LYS A 26 -15.22 -4.14 17.23
N ALA A 27 -14.53 -3.15 16.69
CA ALA A 27 -13.13 -3.27 16.32
C ALA A 27 -12.23 -3.44 17.55
N ALA A 28 -12.48 -2.69 18.62
CA ALA A 28 -11.78 -2.81 19.91
C ALA A 28 -12.02 -4.19 20.57
N ASP A 29 -13.25 -4.70 20.57
CA ASP A 29 -13.60 -6.02 21.11
C ASP A 29 -12.92 -7.16 20.33
N ARG A 30 -12.85 -7.04 19.00
CA ARG A 30 -12.11 -7.98 18.15
C ARG A 30 -10.60 -7.93 18.41
N PHE A 31 -10.05 -6.75 18.62
CA PHE A 31 -8.65 -6.56 18.99
C PHE A 31 -8.36 -7.20 20.35
N GLU A 32 -9.20 -6.95 21.37
CA GLU A 32 -9.05 -7.56 22.69
C GLU A 32 -9.10 -9.10 22.62
N THR A 33 -10.05 -9.64 21.84
CA THR A 33 -10.18 -11.09 21.66
C THR A 33 -8.93 -11.70 20.99
N ARG A 34 -8.39 -11.02 19.98
CA ARG A 34 -7.13 -11.44 19.31
C ARG A 34 -5.94 -11.33 20.25
N MET A 35 -5.83 -10.27 21.04
CA MET A 35 -4.77 -10.09 22.02
C MET A 35 -4.82 -11.17 23.12
N LYS A 36 -6.00 -11.55 23.61
CA LYS A 36 -6.18 -12.67 24.53
C LYS A 36 -5.73 -14.00 23.92
N SER A 37 -6.02 -14.23 22.63
CA SER A 37 -5.59 -15.45 21.95
C SER A 37 -4.07 -15.49 21.70
N ILE A 38 -3.42 -14.35 21.47
CA ILE A 38 -1.96 -14.23 21.36
C ILE A 38 -1.31 -14.43 22.73
N SER A 39 -1.86 -13.81 23.78
CA SER A 39 -1.38 -14.00 25.16
C SER A 39 -1.43 -15.46 25.59
N SER A 40 -2.55 -16.16 25.35
CA SER A 40 -2.68 -17.59 25.70
C SER A 40 -1.72 -18.49 24.89
N LYS A 41 -1.40 -18.14 23.64
CA LYS A 41 -0.36 -18.85 22.87
C LYS A 41 1.05 -18.58 23.38
N LEU A 42 1.33 -17.32 23.80
CA LEU A 42 2.61 -16.94 24.44
C LEU A 42 2.78 -17.63 25.80
N ASP A 43 1.71 -17.75 26.58
CA ASP A 43 1.73 -18.49 27.85
C ASP A 43 2.02 -19.99 27.65
N SER A 44 1.47 -20.58 26.57
CA SER A 44 1.76 -21.99 26.22
C SER A 44 3.21 -22.20 25.73
N ILE A 45 3.79 -21.21 25.05
CA ILE A 45 5.20 -21.19 24.65
C ILE A 45 6.10 -20.93 25.88
N GLY A 46 5.69 -20.03 26.78
CA GLY A 46 6.39 -19.70 28.03
C GLY A 46 6.46 -20.90 28.98
N SER A 47 5.41 -21.69 29.08
CA SER A 47 5.42 -22.92 29.89
C SER A 47 6.34 -24.02 29.33
N SER A 48 6.56 -24.04 28.00
CA SER A 48 7.52 -24.94 27.34
C SER A 48 8.98 -24.48 27.49
N LEU A 49 9.21 -23.22 27.84
CA LEU A 49 10.53 -22.58 28.01
C LEU A 49 10.90 -22.33 29.47
N SER A 50 10.28 -23.04 30.43
CA SER A 50 10.46 -22.84 31.87
C SER A 50 11.90 -22.99 32.40
N GLY A 51 12.85 -23.43 31.58
CA GLY A 51 14.28 -23.43 31.90
C GLY A 51 15.04 -22.14 31.56
N PHE A 52 14.45 -21.21 30.78
CA PHE A 52 15.08 -19.96 30.36
C PHE A 52 14.50 -18.70 31.08
N GLY A 53 13.45 -18.86 31.89
CA GLY A 53 12.59 -17.78 32.36
C GLY A 53 13.16 -16.85 33.43
N ALA A 54 14.23 -17.19 34.11
CA ALA A 54 14.72 -16.36 35.25
C ALA A 54 15.56 -15.15 34.84
N LYS A 55 15.98 -15.02 33.57
CA LYS A 55 16.76 -13.87 33.07
C LYS A 55 15.99 -12.92 32.15
N LEU A 56 14.74 -13.23 31.84
CA LEU A 56 13.91 -12.46 30.88
C LEU A 56 12.87 -11.52 31.55
N SER A 57 12.68 -11.60 32.87
CA SER A 57 11.60 -10.87 33.57
C SER A 57 11.76 -9.34 33.63
N LEU A 58 12.95 -8.81 33.37
CA LEU A 58 13.22 -7.35 33.39
C LEU A 58 13.27 -6.70 32.00
N GLY A 59 13.18 -7.49 30.92
CA GLY A 59 13.28 -7.01 29.54
C GLY A 59 11.97 -7.03 28.73
N ILE A 60 10.87 -7.58 29.26
CA ILE A 60 9.67 -7.90 28.45
C ILE A 60 8.66 -6.74 28.38
N SER A 61 8.64 -5.83 29.35
CA SER A 61 7.67 -4.72 29.40
C SER A 61 7.91 -3.65 28.31
N THR A 62 9.17 -3.39 27.96
CA THR A 62 9.52 -2.40 26.93
C THR A 62 9.24 -2.88 25.50
N PRO A 63 9.56 -4.15 25.12
CA PRO A 63 9.19 -4.68 23.80
C PRO A 63 7.68 -4.75 23.56
N ILE A 64 6.88 -5.07 24.58
CA ILE A 64 5.41 -5.14 24.46
C ILE A 64 4.79 -3.75 24.24
N ALA A 65 5.27 -2.74 24.95
CA ALA A 65 4.81 -1.35 24.77
C ALA A 65 5.19 -0.79 23.38
N LEU A 66 6.39 -1.14 22.88
CA LEU A 66 6.85 -0.78 21.54
C LEU A 66 6.04 -1.53 20.46
N ALA A 67 5.76 -2.82 20.67
CA ALA A 67 4.92 -3.60 19.76
C ALA A 67 3.48 -3.08 19.71
N ALA A 68 2.89 -2.70 20.85
CA ALA A 68 1.56 -2.11 20.90
C ALA A 68 1.49 -0.76 20.15
N LYS A 69 2.50 0.10 20.31
CA LYS A 69 2.60 1.36 19.56
C LYS A 69 2.75 1.11 18.07
N SER A 70 3.58 0.15 17.67
CA SER A 70 3.75 -0.24 16.26
C SER A 70 2.44 -0.76 15.65
N MET A 71 1.67 -1.57 16.38
CA MET A 71 0.37 -2.07 15.93
C MET A 71 -0.67 -0.97 15.77
N VAL A 72 -0.71 0.01 16.69
CA VAL A 72 -1.63 1.15 16.59
C VAL A 72 -1.28 2.01 15.38
N ASN A 73 0.01 2.30 15.16
CA ASN A 73 0.46 3.04 14.00
C ASN A 73 0.12 2.29 12.70
N ALA A 74 0.42 0.99 12.61
CA ALA A 74 0.11 0.18 11.45
C ALA A 74 -1.40 0.11 11.14
N ALA A 75 -2.25 0.10 12.17
CA ALA A 75 -3.71 0.16 11.98
C ALA A 75 -4.16 1.54 11.48
N SER A 76 -3.57 2.62 12.01
CA SER A 76 -3.84 3.99 11.55
C SER A 76 -3.39 4.21 10.11
N ASP A 77 -2.18 3.76 9.77
CA ASP A 77 -1.64 3.85 8.41
C ASP A 77 -2.50 3.04 7.42
N PHE A 78 -3.00 1.89 7.85
CA PHE A 78 -3.89 1.07 7.02
C PHE A 78 -5.23 1.77 6.73
N ASP A 79 -5.88 2.36 7.75
CA ASP A 79 -7.13 3.10 7.57
C ASP A 79 -6.91 4.35 6.69
N GLU A 80 -5.78 5.03 6.86
CA GLU A 80 -5.41 6.17 6.01
C GLU A 80 -5.20 5.75 4.56
N ASN A 81 -4.50 4.65 4.31
CA ASN A 81 -4.27 4.14 2.96
C ASN A 81 -5.56 3.66 2.29
N LEU A 82 -6.49 3.04 3.03
CA LEU A 82 -7.82 2.72 2.52
C LEU A 82 -8.58 3.97 2.11
N ASN A 83 -8.57 5.01 2.94
CA ASN A 83 -9.22 6.28 2.61
C ASN A 83 -8.62 6.93 1.36
N LYS A 84 -7.29 6.90 1.21
CA LYS A 84 -6.61 7.41 0.01
C LYS A 84 -7.01 6.63 -1.25
N VAL A 85 -7.12 5.31 -1.14
CA VAL A 85 -7.60 4.43 -2.23
C VAL A 85 -9.02 4.79 -2.63
N ASP A 86 -9.93 4.99 -1.66
CA ASP A 86 -11.32 5.39 -1.91
C ASP A 86 -11.40 6.75 -2.60
N VAL A 87 -10.61 7.72 -2.17
CA VAL A 87 -10.57 9.06 -2.77
C VAL A 87 -9.99 9.02 -4.20
N ALA A 88 -8.90 8.27 -4.41
CA ALA A 88 -8.22 8.22 -5.69
C ALA A 88 -9.03 7.47 -6.76
N PHE A 89 -9.72 6.39 -6.39
CA PHE A 89 -10.32 5.47 -7.35
C PHE A 89 -11.85 5.42 -7.35
N GLY A 90 -12.53 6.00 -6.36
CA GLY A 90 -13.99 6.03 -6.28
C GLY A 90 -14.60 4.64 -6.41
N GLU A 91 -15.45 4.41 -7.43
CA GLU A 91 -16.11 3.12 -7.66
C GLU A 91 -15.12 1.97 -7.95
N SER A 92 -13.88 2.27 -8.34
CA SER A 92 -12.84 1.26 -8.60
C SER A 92 -12.07 0.85 -7.35
N SER A 93 -12.30 1.47 -6.19
CA SER A 93 -11.55 1.21 -4.94
C SER A 93 -11.72 -0.22 -4.43
N GLU A 94 -12.90 -0.82 -4.60
CA GLU A 94 -13.15 -2.21 -4.21
C GLU A 94 -12.27 -3.19 -4.99
N ALA A 95 -12.07 -2.96 -6.28
CA ALA A 95 -11.18 -3.78 -7.12
C ALA A 95 -9.72 -3.67 -6.66
N VAL A 96 -9.26 -2.46 -6.31
CA VAL A 96 -7.91 -2.22 -5.78
C VAL A 96 -7.71 -2.90 -4.44
N THR A 97 -8.69 -2.80 -3.54
CA THR A 97 -8.65 -3.43 -2.21
C THR A 97 -8.62 -4.97 -2.32
N SER A 98 -9.44 -5.54 -3.20
CA SER A 98 -9.45 -6.99 -3.48
C SER A 98 -8.12 -7.46 -4.09
N TRP A 99 -7.50 -6.66 -4.96
CA TRP A 99 -6.18 -6.94 -5.49
C TRP A 99 -5.12 -6.95 -4.37
N ALA A 100 -5.16 -5.96 -3.47
CA ALA A 100 -4.23 -5.84 -2.35
C ALA A 100 -4.27 -7.04 -1.39
N GLU A 101 -5.41 -7.72 -1.25
CA GLU A 101 -5.53 -8.94 -0.43
C GLU A 101 -4.66 -10.10 -0.94
N ASN A 102 -4.41 -10.14 -2.24
CA ASN A 102 -3.61 -11.17 -2.88
C ASN A 102 -2.15 -10.75 -3.13
N ALA A 103 -1.81 -9.49 -2.88
CA ALA A 103 -0.51 -8.91 -3.22
C ALA A 103 0.67 -9.57 -2.49
N THR A 104 0.47 -10.02 -1.25
CA THR A 104 1.53 -10.73 -0.50
C THR A 104 1.94 -12.01 -1.19
N LYS A 105 0.99 -12.78 -1.67
CA LYS A 105 1.26 -14.07 -2.33
C LYS A 105 1.85 -13.90 -3.72
N GLN A 106 1.39 -12.87 -4.46
CA GLN A 106 1.76 -12.68 -5.86
C GLN A 106 3.03 -11.84 -6.03
N PHE A 107 3.24 -10.85 -5.18
CA PHE A 107 4.28 -9.82 -5.33
C PHE A 107 5.14 -9.59 -4.09
N GLY A 108 4.89 -10.30 -2.99
CA GLY A 108 5.61 -10.11 -1.73
C GLY A 108 5.30 -8.80 -1.01
N LEU A 109 4.22 -8.12 -1.37
CA LEU A 109 3.79 -6.89 -0.73
C LEU A 109 2.83 -7.21 0.40
N SER A 110 3.02 -6.63 1.59
CA SER A 110 1.96 -6.66 2.59
C SER A 110 0.72 -5.95 2.06
N LYS A 111 -0.45 -6.24 2.60
CA LYS A 111 -1.69 -5.55 2.21
C LYS A 111 -1.56 -4.03 2.36
N ASN A 112 -0.92 -3.57 3.43
CA ASN A 112 -0.68 -2.14 3.65
C ASN A 112 0.25 -1.53 2.61
N GLN A 113 1.39 -2.18 2.29
CA GLN A 113 2.29 -1.74 1.24
C GLN A 113 1.61 -1.70 -0.13
N ALA A 114 0.76 -2.69 -0.42
CA ALA A 114 -0.01 -2.73 -1.66
C ALA A 114 -1.00 -1.57 -1.78
N LEU A 115 -1.72 -1.25 -0.69
CA LEU A 115 -2.62 -0.09 -0.61
C LEU A 115 -1.87 1.23 -0.69
N GLU A 116 -0.75 1.37 0.03
CA GLU A 116 0.10 2.56 0.00
C GLU A 116 0.62 2.85 -1.42
N ALA A 117 1.19 1.82 -2.08
CA ALA A 117 1.69 1.94 -3.43
C ALA A 117 0.58 2.33 -4.42
N THR A 118 -0.56 1.65 -4.35
CA THR A 118 -1.70 1.95 -5.24
C THR A 118 -2.29 3.32 -4.98
N ALA A 119 -2.41 3.74 -3.72
CA ALA A 119 -2.86 5.08 -3.36
C ALA A 119 -1.94 6.17 -3.91
N LEU A 120 -0.61 6.00 -3.73
CA LEU A 120 0.39 6.94 -4.25
C LEU A 120 0.29 7.06 -5.78
N PHE A 121 0.30 5.94 -6.48
CA PHE A 121 0.24 5.94 -7.95
C PHE A 121 -1.11 6.43 -8.46
N GLY A 122 -2.21 6.12 -7.74
CA GLY A 122 -3.56 6.56 -8.09
C GLY A 122 -3.75 8.06 -7.97
N ASP A 123 -3.25 8.66 -6.90
CA ASP A 123 -3.25 10.11 -6.71
C ASP A 123 -2.47 10.81 -7.84
N MET A 124 -1.27 10.30 -8.17
CA MET A 124 -0.48 10.82 -9.27
C MET A 124 -1.19 10.66 -10.62
N ALA A 125 -1.78 9.49 -10.90
CA ALA A 125 -2.45 9.20 -12.15
C ALA A 125 -3.67 10.12 -12.37
N THR A 126 -4.52 10.24 -11.37
CA THR A 126 -5.73 11.08 -11.43
C THR A 126 -5.37 12.57 -11.51
N SER A 127 -4.35 13.01 -10.78
CA SER A 127 -3.82 14.39 -10.86
C SER A 127 -3.27 14.72 -12.26
N MET A 128 -2.78 13.71 -13.00
CA MET A 128 -2.33 13.88 -14.41
C MET A 128 -3.46 13.73 -15.43
N GLY A 129 -4.70 13.57 -14.98
CA GLY A 129 -5.89 13.57 -15.83
C GLY A 129 -6.31 12.18 -16.34
N LEU A 130 -5.83 11.08 -15.76
CA LEU A 130 -6.33 9.75 -16.05
C LEU A 130 -7.70 9.54 -15.38
N ALA A 131 -8.59 8.84 -16.05
CA ALA A 131 -9.85 8.41 -15.46
C ALA A 131 -9.62 7.38 -14.35
N GLN A 132 -10.48 7.38 -13.32
CA GLN A 132 -10.31 6.50 -12.14
C GLN A 132 -10.14 5.01 -12.48
N PRO A 133 -10.88 4.40 -13.42
CA PRO A 133 -10.65 3.00 -13.77
C PRO A 133 -9.29 2.74 -14.42
N GLU A 134 -8.82 3.66 -15.25
CA GLU A 134 -7.48 3.57 -15.88
C GLU A 134 -6.39 3.76 -14.84
N ALA A 135 -6.56 4.73 -13.93
CA ALA A 135 -5.66 4.99 -12.81
C ALA A 135 -5.56 3.75 -11.89
N ALA A 136 -6.68 3.10 -11.57
CA ALA A 136 -6.70 1.88 -10.75
C ALA A 136 -5.92 0.73 -11.40
N ASN A 137 -6.15 0.48 -12.69
CA ASN A 137 -5.45 -0.57 -13.43
C ASN A 137 -3.94 -0.29 -13.53
N MET A 138 -3.57 0.94 -13.84
CA MET A 138 -2.16 1.36 -13.92
C MET A 138 -1.47 1.24 -12.57
N SER A 139 -2.12 1.70 -11.49
CA SER A 139 -1.55 1.71 -10.15
C SER A 139 -1.33 0.32 -9.58
N THR A 140 -2.29 -0.59 -9.75
CA THR A 140 -2.15 -1.99 -9.33
C THR A 140 -1.05 -2.71 -10.12
N ALA A 141 -0.95 -2.46 -11.42
CA ALA A 141 0.10 -3.04 -12.26
C ALA A 141 1.50 -2.52 -11.88
N LEU A 142 1.66 -1.21 -11.62
CA LEU A 142 2.93 -0.64 -11.17
C LEU A 142 3.30 -1.07 -9.75
N ALA A 143 2.32 -1.19 -8.84
CA ALA A 143 2.57 -1.71 -7.50
C ALA A 143 3.02 -3.18 -7.54
N GLY A 144 2.40 -4.01 -8.36
CA GLY A 144 2.86 -5.39 -8.60
C GLY A 144 4.27 -5.43 -9.20
N LEU A 145 4.53 -4.58 -10.19
CA LEU A 145 5.86 -4.45 -10.78
C LEU A 145 6.92 -3.99 -9.77
N ALA A 146 6.56 -3.15 -8.79
CA ALA A 146 7.48 -2.77 -7.71
C ALA A 146 7.92 -3.98 -6.88
N GLY A 147 7.00 -4.89 -6.54
CA GLY A 147 7.32 -6.16 -5.87
C GLY A 147 8.24 -7.05 -6.69
N ASP A 148 7.93 -7.22 -7.97
CA ASP A 148 8.75 -8.01 -8.90
C ASP A 148 10.15 -7.43 -9.08
N LEU A 149 10.27 -6.12 -9.27
CA LEU A 149 11.56 -5.45 -9.39
C LEU A 149 12.37 -5.50 -8.09
N ALA A 150 11.71 -5.37 -6.94
CA ALA A 150 12.36 -5.53 -5.65
C ALA A 150 12.95 -6.94 -5.49
N SER A 151 12.24 -7.97 -5.95
CA SER A 151 12.73 -9.34 -6.01
C SER A 151 13.89 -9.48 -6.99
N PHE A 152 13.67 -9.11 -8.25
CA PHE A 152 14.61 -9.29 -9.36
C PHE A 152 15.93 -8.54 -9.17
N LYS A 153 15.87 -7.34 -8.60
CA LYS A 153 17.05 -6.48 -8.35
C LYS A 153 17.63 -6.64 -6.93
N ASN A 154 16.97 -7.39 -6.07
CA ASN A 154 17.30 -7.53 -4.65
C ASN A 154 17.41 -6.18 -3.91
N ILE A 155 16.41 -5.31 -4.10
CA ILE A 155 16.29 -3.98 -3.48
C ILE A 155 15.05 -3.91 -2.58
N GLY A 156 14.90 -2.81 -1.82
CA GLY A 156 13.67 -2.54 -1.07
C GLY A 156 12.47 -2.24 -1.98
N VAL A 157 11.29 -2.64 -1.56
CA VAL A 157 10.04 -2.33 -2.29
C VAL A 157 9.84 -0.81 -2.40
N ASP A 158 10.08 -0.07 -1.32
CA ASP A 158 9.94 1.40 -1.28
C ASP A 158 10.87 2.09 -2.30
N GLN A 159 12.07 1.54 -2.49
CA GLN A 159 13.00 2.03 -3.51
C GLN A 159 12.45 1.80 -4.91
N ALA A 160 11.86 0.64 -5.16
CA ALA A 160 11.23 0.33 -6.45
C ALA A 160 10.00 1.22 -6.70
N MET A 161 9.15 1.43 -5.68
CA MET A 161 7.98 2.31 -5.77
C MET A 161 8.39 3.76 -6.06
N THR A 162 9.37 4.28 -5.32
CA THR A 162 9.90 5.65 -5.55
C THR A 162 10.43 5.81 -6.97
N ALA A 163 11.14 4.83 -7.49
CA ALA A 163 11.64 4.88 -8.85
C ALA A 163 10.51 4.84 -9.89
N LEU A 164 9.49 4.00 -9.69
CA LEU A 164 8.35 3.87 -10.60
C LEU A 164 7.43 5.11 -10.60
N ALA A 165 7.44 5.92 -9.53
CA ALA A 165 6.74 7.20 -9.52
C ALA A 165 7.21 8.15 -10.65
N GLY A 166 8.42 7.96 -11.16
CA GLY A 166 8.94 8.65 -12.34
C GLY A 166 8.11 8.50 -13.61
N VAL A 167 7.27 7.46 -13.70
CA VAL A 167 6.29 7.27 -14.79
C VAL A 167 5.34 8.46 -14.88
N PHE A 168 4.87 8.95 -13.73
CA PHE A 168 3.93 10.06 -13.64
C PHE A 168 4.62 11.41 -13.83
N THR A 169 5.69 11.64 -13.10
CA THR A 169 6.41 12.94 -13.09
C THR A 169 7.26 13.16 -14.34
N GLY A 170 7.68 12.08 -15.03
CA GLY A 170 8.67 12.15 -16.12
C GLY A 170 10.10 12.26 -15.61
N GLU A 171 10.32 12.11 -14.29
CA GLU A 171 11.65 12.03 -13.72
C GLU A 171 12.25 10.65 -14.04
N THR A 172 13.44 10.63 -14.65
CA THR A 172 13.99 9.41 -15.26
C THR A 172 15.21 8.83 -14.54
N GLU A 173 15.84 9.61 -13.65
CA GLU A 173 17.08 9.18 -13.00
C GLU A 173 16.87 8.00 -12.06
N SER A 174 15.78 8.01 -11.30
CA SER A 174 15.44 6.93 -10.39
C SER A 174 15.16 5.61 -11.10
N LEU A 175 14.56 5.65 -12.30
CA LEU A 175 14.31 4.46 -13.13
C LEU A 175 15.58 3.76 -13.62
N LYS A 176 16.70 4.49 -13.76
CA LYS A 176 17.99 3.89 -14.14
C LYS A 176 18.48 2.86 -13.13
N GLN A 177 18.15 3.02 -11.84
CA GLN A 177 18.49 2.04 -10.80
C GLN A 177 17.79 0.70 -11.04
N LEU A 178 16.62 0.75 -11.67
CA LEU A 178 15.86 -0.43 -12.09
C LEU A 178 16.35 -1.01 -13.43
N GLY A 179 17.31 -0.35 -14.09
CA GLY A 179 17.79 -0.71 -15.42
C GLY A 179 16.89 -0.20 -16.54
N ILE A 180 15.99 0.74 -16.25
CA ILE A 180 15.07 1.33 -17.22
C ILE A 180 15.59 2.71 -17.62
N VAL A 181 16.01 2.83 -18.89
CA VAL A 181 16.53 4.09 -19.45
C VAL A 181 15.43 4.78 -20.23
N MET A 182 14.67 5.65 -19.54
CA MET A 182 13.53 6.35 -20.11
C MET A 182 13.93 7.79 -20.49
N THR A 183 14.68 7.95 -21.58
CA THR A 183 15.04 9.27 -22.13
C THR A 183 13.93 9.81 -23.03
N GLU A 184 13.93 11.13 -23.26
CA GLU A 184 12.97 11.75 -24.20
C GLU A 184 13.10 11.12 -25.60
N THR A 185 14.33 10.90 -26.08
CA THR A 185 14.57 10.23 -27.36
C THR A 185 13.94 8.83 -27.41
N ASN A 186 14.11 8.03 -26.36
CA ASN A 186 13.52 6.70 -26.32
C ASN A 186 11.98 6.75 -26.29
N LEU A 187 11.40 7.75 -25.61
CA LEU A 187 9.95 7.95 -25.58
C LEU A 187 9.42 8.45 -26.93
N GLU A 188 10.13 9.32 -27.65
CA GLU A 188 9.81 9.75 -29.00
C GLU A 188 9.81 8.56 -29.97
N GLU A 189 10.84 7.72 -29.91
CA GLU A 189 10.92 6.50 -30.71
C GLU A 189 9.78 5.54 -30.38
N PHE A 190 9.51 5.34 -29.08
CA PHE A 190 8.42 4.46 -28.64
C PHE A 190 7.04 4.98 -29.08
N ALA A 191 6.79 6.29 -29.00
CA ALA A 191 5.56 6.92 -29.47
C ALA A 191 5.39 6.74 -30.99
N SER A 192 6.48 6.86 -31.74
CA SER A 192 6.44 6.74 -33.20
C SER A 192 5.99 5.36 -33.68
N ARG A 193 6.21 4.29 -32.90
CA ARG A 193 5.71 2.93 -33.19
C ARG A 193 4.18 2.88 -33.25
N THR A 194 3.49 3.79 -32.56
CA THR A 194 2.03 3.90 -32.55
C THR A 194 1.51 5.02 -33.45
N GLY A 195 2.37 5.65 -34.23
CA GLY A 195 2.04 6.77 -35.10
C GLY A 195 1.77 8.08 -34.38
N LYS A 196 2.19 8.20 -33.11
CA LYS A 196 2.02 9.39 -32.27
C LYS A 196 3.30 10.21 -32.18
N VAL A 197 3.16 11.53 -31.98
CA VAL A 197 4.26 12.46 -31.76
C VAL A 197 4.30 12.80 -30.25
N TYR A 198 5.33 12.35 -29.53
CA TYR A 198 5.42 12.47 -28.08
C TYR A 198 5.23 13.91 -27.57
N LYS A 199 5.80 14.90 -28.26
CA LYS A 199 5.71 16.32 -27.88
C LYS A 199 4.29 16.88 -27.95
N GLU A 200 3.45 16.32 -28.81
CA GLU A 200 2.06 16.77 -29.02
C GLU A 200 1.07 16.06 -28.07
N MET A 201 1.52 15.04 -27.34
CA MET A 201 0.68 14.29 -26.42
C MET A 201 0.29 15.14 -25.22
N SER A 202 -0.95 14.99 -24.75
CA SER A 202 -1.43 15.47 -23.45
C SER A 202 -0.67 14.84 -22.30
N GLN A 203 -0.77 15.39 -21.09
CA GLN A 203 -0.13 14.81 -19.90
C GLN A 203 -0.59 13.39 -19.62
N ALA A 204 -1.91 13.13 -19.68
CA ALA A 204 -2.45 11.78 -19.50
C ALA A 204 -1.89 10.78 -20.55
N GLU A 205 -1.82 11.18 -21.81
CA GLU A 205 -1.23 10.34 -22.87
C GLU A 205 0.27 10.10 -22.65
N LYS A 206 1.01 11.10 -22.17
CA LYS A 206 2.43 10.93 -21.81
C LYS A 206 2.62 9.98 -20.65
N VAL A 207 1.78 10.03 -19.64
CA VAL A 207 1.80 9.08 -18.51
C VAL A 207 1.51 7.67 -19.02
N GLN A 208 0.47 7.50 -19.83
CA GLN A 208 0.12 6.20 -20.42
C GLN A 208 1.26 5.64 -21.28
N LEU A 209 1.93 6.49 -22.07
CA LEU A 209 3.06 6.08 -22.90
C LEU A 209 4.25 5.64 -22.03
N ARG A 210 4.60 6.41 -20.99
CA ARG A 210 5.69 6.06 -20.07
C ARG A 210 5.40 4.77 -19.31
N TYR A 211 4.16 4.58 -18.88
CA TYR A 211 3.72 3.33 -18.27
C TYR A 211 3.95 2.14 -19.22
N ASN A 212 3.47 2.22 -20.46
CA ASN A 212 3.64 1.16 -21.43
C ASN A 212 5.12 0.89 -21.72
N TYR A 213 5.94 1.95 -21.81
CA TYR A 213 7.39 1.86 -21.98
C TYR A 213 8.04 1.13 -20.82
N VAL A 214 7.73 1.50 -19.57
CA VAL A 214 8.28 0.87 -18.36
C VAL A 214 7.87 -0.60 -18.28
N MET A 215 6.61 -0.92 -18.57
CA MET A 215 6.13 -2.30 -18.58
C MET A 215 6.88 -3.15 -19.63
N GLU A 216 7.15 -2.61 -20.83
CA GLU A 216 7.92 -3.30 -21.87
C GLU A 216 9.39 -3.50 -21.42
N MET A 217 10.04 -2.45 -20.90
CA MET A 217 11.44 -2.53 -20.48
C MET A 217 11.64 -3.43 -19.26
N ALA A 218 10.64 -3.56 -18.41
CA ALA A 218 10.67 -4.41 -17.22
C ALA A 218 10.16 -5.85 -17.48
N ALA A 219 9.88 -6.25 -18.71
CA ALA A 219 9.28 -7.54 -19.03
C ALA A 219 10.01 -8.75 -18.40
N ASN A 220 11.33 -8.70 -18.31
CA ASN A 220 12.13 -9.77 -17.69
C ASN A 220 11.94 -9.87 -16.16
N ALA A 221 11.55 -8.78 -15.50
CA ALA A 221 11.32 -8.76 -14.07
C ALA A 221 9.89 -9.15 -13.71
N GLN A 222 8.94 -9.00 -14.62
CA GLN A 222 7.54 -9.34 -14.34
C GLN A 222 7.38 -10.80 -13.93
N GLY A 223 6.65 -11.03 -12.83
CA GLY A 223 6.44 -12.34 -12.24
C GLY A 223 7.67 -12.94 -11.53
N ASP A 224 8.73 -12.15 -11.31
CA ASP A 224 9.95 -12.67 -10.67
C ASP A 224 9.69 -13.11 -9.25
N TYR A 225 8.94 -12.33 -8.46
CA TYR A 225 8.60 -12.70 -7.10
C TYR A 225 7.90 -14.07 -7.05
N ALA A 226 6.91 -14.29 -7.90
CA ALA A 226 6.16 -15.55 -7.93
C ALA A 226 7.06 -16.74 -8.34
N ARG A 227 8.02 -16.53 -9.25
CA ARG A 227 8.98 -17.56 -9.69
C ARG A 227 10.00 -17.92 -8.61
N THR A 228 10.32 -16.99 -7.71
CA THR A 228 11.41 -17.11 -6.74
C THR A 228 10.93 -17.03 -5.28
N SER A 229 9.62 -17.17 -5.05
CA SER A 229 8.97 -17.03 -3.73
C SER A 229 9.52 -17.99 -2.68
N ASP A 230 9.96 -19.19 -3.09
CA ASP A 230 10.56 -20.21 -2.20
C ASP A 230 12.01 -19.87 -1.80
N GLY A 231 12.62 -18.85 -2.42
CA GLY A 231 13.96 -18.40 -2.10
C GLY A 231 14.04 -17.72 -0.73
N THR A 232 15.18 -17.87 -0.04
CA THR A 232 15.38 -17.29 1.32
C THR A 232 15.12 -15.79 1.38
N ALA A 233 15.53 -15.03 0.35
CA ALA A 233 15.35 -13.58 0.31
C ALA A 233 13.87 -13.19 0.26
N ASN A 234 13.06 -13.85 -0.57
CA ASN A 234 11.64 -13.57 -0.71
C ASN A 234 10.82 -14.12 0.45
N SER A 235 11.20 -15.26 1.02
CA SER A 235 10.62 -15.76 2.27
C SER A 235 10.81 -14.77 3.42
N LEU A 236 11.99 -14.13 3.50
CA LEU A 236 12.27 -13.10 4.52
C LEU A 236 11.43 -11.81 4.26
N ARG A 237 11.27 -11.38 3.00
CA ARG A 237 10.39 -10.25 2.64
C ARG A 237 8.94 -10.52 3.03
N THR A 238 8.43 -11.71 2.70
CA THR A 238 7.08 -12.12 3.07
C THR A 238 6.88 -12.09 4.58
N PHE A 239 7.86 -12.59 5.33
CA PHE A 239 7.82 -12.57 6.80
C PHE A 239 7.81 -11.13 7.33
N GLN A 240 8.67 -10.25 6.81
CA GLN A 240 8.73 -8.84 7.22
C GLN A 240 7.45 -8.08 6.89
N GLY A 241 6.79 -8.40 5.78
CA GLY A 241 5.51 -7.79 5.40
C GLY A 241 4.30 -8.36 6.17
N ALA A 242 4.46 -9.45 6.88
CA ALA A 242 3.40 -10.10 7.67
C ALA A 242 3.41 -9.69 9.16
N VAL A 243 4.46 -8.98 9.61
CA VAL A 243 4.66 -8.51 10.99
C VAL A 243 4.34 -7.02 11.10
#